data_0ff22067a21fc21528110b1f07c8bab2
#
_entry.id   0ff22067a21fc21528110b1f07c8bab2
#
_cell.length_a   1.000
_cell.length_b   1.000
_cell.length_c   1.000
_cell.angle_alpha   90.00
_cell.angle_beta   90.00
_cell.angle_gamma   90.00
#
_symmetry.space_group_name_H-M   'P 1'
#
loop_
_entity.id
_entity.type
_entity.pdbx_description
1 polymer ?
#
loop_
_entity_poly.entity_id
_entity_poly.type
_entity_poly.pdbx_seq_one_letter_code
_entity_poly.pdbx_strand_id
1 'polypeptide(L)'
;MIRAFRLLSTLLLFAVYDAHAQKSNTPLYSISGQVVNAETGEPVALASFVVNNTIGVVTDQKGAFKLDKLKGGPITYNVSFLGYSPVERKLVLSADIKDLRIALTPLSLGLEEVVVTAQPTGAGSTSKIGEEAIRHIQPMSIGD
;
A
#
# COMPACT_ATOMS: atom_id res chain seq x y z
N MET A 1 3.40 -45.00 -60.82
CA MET A 1 2.44 -44.78 -59.73
C MET A 1 3.10 -44.40 -58.39
N ILE A 2 4.25 -44.88 -58.03
CA ILE A 2 4.91 -44.63 -56.76
C ILE A 2 5.45 -43.19 -56.60
N ARG A 3 5.82 -42.54 -57.70
CA ARG A 3 6.36 -41.15 -57.69
C ARG A 3 5.30 -40.07 -57.44
N ALA A 4 4.06 -40.29 -57.90
CA ALA A 4 2.95 -39.36 -57.63
C ALA A 4 2.46 -39.41 -56.20
N PHE A 5 2.55 -40.57 -55.54
CA PHE A 5 2.14 -40.74 -54.16
C PHE A 5 3.11 -40.06 -53.15
N ARG A 6 4.41 -40.03 -53.49
CA ARG A 6 5.43 -39.34 -52.67
C ARG A 6 5.28 -37.82 -52.74
N LEU A 7 4.90 -37.22 -53.86
CA LEU A 7 4.67 -35.79 -53.97
C LEU A 7 3.39 -35.33 -53.26
N LEU A 8 2.36 -36.16 -53.26
CA LEU A 8 1.13 -35.89 -52.52
C LEU A 8 1.33 -35.95 -51.02
N SER A 9 2.17 -36.86 -50.52
CA SER A 9 2.51 -36.99 -49.08
C SER A 9 3.32 -35.79 -48.57
N THR A 10 4.24 -35.24 -49.35
CA THR A 10 5.04 -34.08 -48.97
C THR A 10 4.22 -32.79 -48.98
N LEU A 11 3.25 -32.67 -49.90
CA LEU A 11 2.35 -31.50 -49.95
C LEU A 11 1.41 -31.45 -48.73
N LEU A 12 0.97 -32.63 -48.24
CA LEU A 12 0.08 -32.72 -47.09
C LEU A 12 0.81 -32.34 -45.76
N LEU A 13 2.14 -32.54 -45.69
CA LEU A 13 2.93 -32.19 -44.50
C LEU A 13 3.12 -30.66 -44.35
N PHE A 14 3.11 -29.90 -45.43
CA PHE A 14 3.25 -28.45 -45.41
C PHE A 14 1.97 -27.72 -44.97
N ALA A 15 0.79 -28.32 -45.14
CA ALA A 15 -0.49 -27.71 -44.76
C ALA A 15 -0.78 -27.68 -43.29
N VAL A 16 0.02 -28.39 -42.46
CA VAL A 16 -0.20 -28.49 -40.98
C VAL A 16 0.53 -27.39 -40.23
N TYR A 17 1.46 -26.66 -40.86
CA TYR A 17 2.28 -25.66 -40.15
C TYR A 17 1.66 -24.26 -40.08
N ASP A 18 0.62 -23.97 -40.83
CA ASP A 18 0.00 -22.63 -40.83
C ASP A 18 -1.07 -22.42 -39.73
N ALA A 19 -1.42 -23.42 -38.95
CA ALA A 19 -2.53 -23.38 -38.01
C ALA A 19 -2.18 -22.74 -36.64
N HIS A 20 -0.95 -22.27 -36.39
CA HIS A 20 -0.51 -21.84 -35.07
C HIS A 20 -0.29 -20.31 -34.91
N ALA A 21 -0.62 -19.53 -35.92
CA ALA A 21 -0.54 -18.07 -35.85
C ALA A 21 -1.90 -17.43 -35.51
N GLN A 22 -2.68 -18.00 -34.61
CA GLN A 22 -3.77 -17.24 -34.01
C GLN A 22 -3.14 -16.23 -33.04
N LYS A 23 -2.85 -15.04 -33.55
CA LYS A 23 -2.65 -13.84 -32.73
C LYS A 23 -3.87 -13.74 -31.81
N SER A 24 -3.71 -14.11 -30.57
CA SER A 24 -4.68 -13.87 -29.50
C SER A 24 -4.91 -12.36 -29.46
N ASN A 25 -5.94 -11.91 -30.12
CA ASN A 25 -6.33 -10.50 -30.14
C ASN A 25 -7.02 -10.21 -28.79
N THR A 26 -6.24 -10.27 -27.71
CA THR A 26 -6.72 -9.99 -26.36
C THR A 26 -7.12 -8.51 -26.33
N PRO A 27 -8.39 -8.18 -26.12
CA PRO A 27 -8.82 -6.79 -26.06
C PRO A 27 -8.08 -6.06 -24.96
N LEU A 28 -7.66 -4.84 -25.26
CA LEU A 28 -6.99 -3.95 -24.31
C LEU A 28 -7.98 -2.89 -23.85
N TYR A 29 -8.00 -2.66 -22.56
CA TYR A 29 -8.89 -1.72 -21.89
C TYR A 29 -8.11 -0.65 -21.16
N SER A 30 -8.81 0.39 -20.74
CA SER A 30 -8.29 1.47 -19.91
C SER A 30 -9.05 1.60 -18.59
N ILE A 31 -8.35 2.05 -17.57
CA ILE A 31 -8.95 2.43 -16.28
C ILE A 31 -8.55 3.88 -16.01
N SER A 32 -9.54 4.72 -15.74
CA SER A 32 -9.32 6.09 -15.30
C SER A 32 -10.20 6.42 -14.10
N GLY A 33 -9.72 7.32 -13.26
CA GLY A 33 -10.46 7.68 -12.07
C GLY A 33 -9.75 8.72 -11.22
N GLN A 34 -10.20 8.84 -9.98
CA GLN A 34 -9.68 9.79 -9.02
C GLN A 34 -9.51 9.14 -7.65
N VAL A 35 -8.40 9.47 -7.00
CA VAL A 35 -8.11 9.11 -5.61
C VAL A 35 -8.42 10.30 -4.71
N VAL A 36 -9.19 10.07 -3.66
CA VAL A 36 -9.61 11.10 -2.71
C VAL A 36 -9.38 10.65 -1.27
N ASN A 37 -9.28 11.61 -0.38
CA ASN A 37 -9.30 11.37 1.05
C ASN A 37 -10.72 10.96 1.48
N ALA A 38 -10.84 9.88 2.24
CA ALA A 38 -12.13 9.34 2.67
C ALA A 38 -12.88 10.26 3.66
N GLU A 39 -12.16 11.08 4.41
CA GLU A 39 -12.74 11.95 5.44
C GLU A 39 -13.09 13.35 4.90
N THR A 40 -12.19 13.95 4.11
CA THR A 40 -12.36 15.31 3.61
C THR A 40 -12.93 15.37 2.19
N GLY A 41 -12.80 14.28 1.41
CA GLY A 41 -13.17 14.25 -0.01
C GLY A 41 -12.17 14.97 -0.91
N GLU A 42 -11.08 15.51 -0.37
CA GLU A 42 -10.04 16.18 -1.14
C GLU A 42 -9.24 15.23 -2.02
N PRO A 43 -8.76 15.68 -3.18
CA PRO A 43 -7.95 14.85 -4.05
C PRO A 43 -6.59 14.51 -3.42
N VAL A 44 -6.18 13.25 -3.56
CA VAL A 44 -4.86 12.79 -3.10
C VAL A 44 -3.91 12.74 -4.30
N ALA A 45 -3.02 13.71 -4.38
CA ALA A 45 -1.96 13.75 -5.39
C ALA A 45 -0.83 12.77 -5.04
N LEU A 46 -0.09 12.32 -6.07
CA LEU A 46 1.06 11.43 -5.93
C LEU A 46 0.74 10.06 -5.29
N ALA A 47 -0.52 9.68 -5.22
CA ALA A 47 -0.90 8.33 -4.83
C ALA A 47 -0.50 7.32 -5.92
N SER A 48 0.04 6.19 -5.51
CA SER A 48 0.43 5.11 -6.40
C SER A 48 -0.76 4.20 -6.67
N PHE A 49 -1.14 4.04 -7.93
CA PHE A 49 -2.16 3.09 -8.39
C PHE A 49 -1.46 1.99 -9.20
N VAL A 50 -1.49 0.76 -8.72
CA VAL A 50 -0.78 -0.38 -9.32
C VAL A 50 -1.75 -1.51 -9.61
N VAL A 51 -1.68 -2.08 -10.81
CA VAL A 51 -2.48 -3.22 -11.26
C VAL A 51 -1.60 -4.46 -11.35
N ASN A 52 -2.07 -5.56 -10.75
CA ASN A 52 -1.40 -6.87 -10.75
C ASN A 52 0.09 -6.80 -10.32
N ASN A 53 0.45 -5.86 -9.46
CA ASN A 53 1.82 -5.59 -8.99
C ASN A 53 2.87 -5.39 -10.12
N THR A 54 2.41 -5.07 -11.33
CA THR A 54 3.29 -5.02 -12.51
C THR A 54 3.22 -3.67 -13.22
N ILE A 55 2.04 -3.11 -13.37
CA ILE A 55 1.80 -1.88 -14.14
C ILE A 55 1.18 -0.85 -13.21
N GLY A 56 1.78 0.34 -13.12
CA GLY A 56 1.30 1.38 -12.24
C GLY A 56 1.38 2.77 -12.82
N VAL A 57 0.66 3.68 -12.20
CA VAL A 57 0.64 5.11 -12.48
C VAL A 57 0.51 5.87 -11.16
N VAL A 58 0.95 7.12 -11.15
CA VAL A 58 0.83 8.02 -10.01
C VAL A 58 -0.25 9.06 -10.32
N THR A 59 -1.06 9.41 -9.32
CA THR A 59 -2.10 10.43 -9.47
C THR A 59 -1.50 11.83 -9.64
N ASP A 60 -2.17 12.65 -10.43
CA ASP A 60 -1.83 14.05 -10.65
C ASP A 60 -2.24 14.95 -9.46
N GLN A 61 -2.06 16.27 -9.60
CA GLN A 61 -2.42 17.25 -8.57
C GLN A 61 -3.93 17.27 -8.21
N LYS A 62 -4.77 16.75 -9.12
CA LYS A 62 -6.22 16.62 -8.90
C LYS A 62 -6.60 15.22 -8.41
N GLY A 63 -5.62 14.41 -8.04
CA GLY A 63 -5.83 13.02 -7.66
C GLY A 63 -6.25 12.11 -8.82
N ALA A 64 -6.22 12.60 -10.07
CA ALA A 64 -6.65 11.83 -11.22
C ALA A 64 -5.56 10.89 -11.71
N PHE A 65 -5.98 9.74 -12.23
CA PHE A 65 -5.10 8.75 -12.85
C PHE A 65 -5.73 8.17 -14.11
N LYS A 66 -4.88 7.70 -15.01
CA LYS A 66 -5.28 6.96 -16.20
C LYS A 66 -4.25 5.89 -16.52
N LEU A 67 -4.71 4.68 -16.70
CA LEU A 67 -3.89 3.53 -17.06
C LEU A 67 -4.49 2.84 -18.28
N ASP A 68 -3.74 2.82 -19.37
CA ASP A 68 -4.16 2.27 -20.66
C ASP A 68 -3.49 0.90 -20.92
N LYS A 69 -3.99 0.20 -21.94
CA LYS A 69 -3.42 -1.06 -22.45
C LYS A 69 -3.43 -2.22 -21.46
N LEU A 70 -4.44 -2.27 -20.62
CA LEU A 70 -4.66 -3.38 -19.70
C LEU A 70 -5.35 -4.55 -20.43
N LYS A 71 -4.87 -5.75 -20.21
CA LYS A 71 -5.54 -6.96 -20.68
C LYS A 71 -6.85 -7.19 -19.95
N GLY A 72 -7.89 -7.58 -20.67
CA GLY A 72 -9.15 -7.99 -20.06
C GLY A 72 -8.99 -9.22 -19.18
N GLY A 73 -9.89 -9.36 -18.20
CA GLY A 73 -9.91 -10.46 -17.25
C GLY A 73 -9.87 -10.02 -15.78
N PRO A 74 -9.67 -10.96 -14.86
CA PRO A 74 -9.55 -10.65 -13.43
C PRO A 74 -8.26 -9.86 -13.18
N ILE A 75 -8.40 -8.72 -12.52
CA ILE A 75 -7.28 -7.88 -12.09
C ILE A 75 -7.40 -7.57 -10.60
N THR A 76 -6.25 -7.38 -9.98
CA THR A 76 -6.14 -6.83 -8.63
C THR A 76 -5.45 -5.49 -8.73
N TYR A 77 -6.03 -4.44 -8.16
CA TYR A 77 -5.35 -3.17 -8.05
C TYR A 77 -5.09 -2.79 -6.61
N ASN A 78 -3.97 -2.14 -6.40
CA ASN A 78 -3.55 -1.61 -5.11
C ASN A 78 -3.36 -0.09 -5.24
N VAL A 79 -3.88 0.66 -4.27
CA VAL A 79 -3.69 2.10 -4.19
C VAL A 79 -3.07 2.42 -2.84
N SER A 80 -1.96 3.15 -2.87
CA SER A 80 -1.22 3.51 -1.66
C SER A 80 -0.68 4.93 -1.73
N PHE A 81 -0.64 5.57 -0.57
CA PHE A 81 0.01 6.86 -0.37
C PHE A 81 0.54 6.98 1.06
N LEU A 82 1.61 7.73 1.24
CA LEU A 82 2.21 7.94 2.56
C LEU A 82 1.21 8.61 3.53
N GLY A 83 1.03 8.04 4.70
CA GLY A 83 0.07 8.54 5.70
C GLY A 83 -1.37 8.07 5.48
N TYR A 84 -1.61 7.12 4.56
CA TYR A 84 -2.92 6.53 4.30
C TYR A 84 -2.87 5.00 4.35
N SER A 85 -3.98 4.40 4.74
CA SER A 85 -4.17 2.96 4.65
C SER A 85 -4.24 2.53 3.19
N PRO A 86 -3.44 1.53 2.75
CA PRO A 86 -3.51 1.05 1.39
C PRO A 86 -4.86 0.36 1.12
N VAL A 87 -5.35 0.52 -0.10
CA VAL A 87 -6.59 -0.10 -0.57
C VAL A 87 -6.28 -1.11 -1.65
N GLU A 88 -6.62 -2.37 -1.42
CA GLU A 88 -6.55 -3.43 -2.42
C GLU A 88 -7.96 -3.86 -2.83
N ARG A 89 -8.20 -4.00 -4.13
CA ARG A 89 -9.48 -4.43 -4.70
C ARG A 89 -9.26 -5.36 -5.88
N LYS A 90 -10.20 -6.29 -6.06
CA LYS A 90 -10.26 -7.20 -7.22
C LYS A 90 -11.48 -6.86 -8.06
N LEU A 91 -11.30 -6.87 -9.36
CA LEU A 91 -12.40 -6.69 -10.32
C LEU A 91 -12.12 -7.46 -11.61
N VAL A 92 -13.16 -7.64 -12.42
CA VAL A 92 -13.03 -8.23 -13.76
C VAL A 92 -13.12 -7.11 -14.79
N LEU A 93 -12.03 -6.90 -15.52
CA LEU A 93 -11.93 -5.89 -16.57
C LEU A 93 -12.49 -6.46 -17.87
N SER A 94 -13.69 -6.07 -18.24
CA SER A 94 -14.40 -6.49 -19.47
C SER A 94 -14.72 -5.32 -20.40
N ALA A 95 -14.50 -4.09 -19.92
CA ALA A 95 -14.69 -2.84 -20.67
C ALA A 95 -13.82 -1.74 -20.06
N ASP A 96 -13.73 -0.60 -20.74
CA ASP A 96 -13.09 0.59 -20.19
C ASP A 96 -13.82 1.07 -18.92
N ILE A 97 -13.07 1.31 -17.87
CA ILE A 97 -13.58 1.85 -16.60
C ILE A 97 -13.22 3.34 -16.56
N LYS A 98 -14.26 4.18 -16.48
CA LYS A 98 -14.12 5.63 -16.33
C LYS A 98 -14.64 6.05 -14.97
N ASP A 99 -14.10 7.15 -14.46
CA ASP A 99 -14.56 7.79 -13.21
C ASP A 99 -14.53 6.87 -11.97
N LEU A 100 -13.54 5.96 -11.91
CA LEU A 100 -13.32 5.12 -10.75
C LEU A 100 -12.89 5.98 -9.56
N ARG A 101 -13.77 6.13 -8.56
CA ARG A 101 -13.46 6.88 -7.35
C ARG A 101 -12.93 5.95 -6.27
N ILE A 102 -11.74 6.26 -5.76
CA ILE A 102 -11.06 5.48 -4.73
C ILE A 102 -10.82 6.40 -3.52
N ALA A 103 -11.40 6.02 -2.39
CA ALA A 103 -11.22 6.75 -1.14
C ALA A 103 -10.12 6.07 -0.31
N LEU A 104 -9.10 6.82 0.07
CA LEU A 104 -8.05 6.40 1.00
C LEU A 104 -8.34 6.95 2.39
N THR A 105 -8.27 6.10 3.40
CA THR A 105 -8.44 6.49 4.79
C THR A 105 -7.10 6.96 5.35
N PRO A 106 -7.01 8.18 5.92
CA PRO A 106 -5.80 8.62 6.60
C PRO A 106 -5.43 7.66 7.73
N LEU A 107 -4.15 7.38 7.89
CA LEU A 107 -3.64 6.74 9.09
C LEU A 107 -3.64 7.81 10.20
N SER A 108 -4.66 7.81 11.05
CA SER A 108 -4.58 8.50 12.33
C SER A 108 -3.47 7.82 13.12
N LEU A 109 -2.29 8.43 13.18
CA LEU A 109 -1.39 8.17 14.28
C LEU A 109 -2.09 8.74 15.51
N GLY A 110 -2.98 7.94 16.12
CA GLY A 110 -3.41 8.19 17.47
C GLY A 110 -2.12 8.22 18.30
N LEU A 111 -1.64 9.40 18.60
CA LEU A 111 -0.80 9.59 19.75
C LEU A 111 -1.73 9.20 20.90
N GLU A 112 -1.76 7.90 21.25
CA GLU A 112 -2.15 7.53 22.59
C GLU A 112 -1.21 8.31 23.48
N GLU A 113 -1.72 9.39 24.03
CA GLU A 113 -1.11 10.08 25.15
C GLU A 113 -0.91 8.97 26.18
N VAL A 114 0.32 8.46 26.26
CA VAL A 114 0.73 7.59 27.35
C VAL A 114 0.69 8.50 28.56
N VAL A 115 -0.49 8.58 29.18
CA VAL A 115 -0.64 9.09 30.53
C VAL A 115 0.15 8.12 31.39
N VAL A 116 1.43 8.41 31.59
CA VAL A 116 2.23 7.80 32.64
C VAL A 116 1.60 8.29 33.93
N THR A 117 0.56 7.60 34.36
CA THR A 117 0.09 7.69 35.73
C THR A 117 1.23 7.10 36.56
N ALA A 118 2.16 7.94 36.98
CA ALA A 118 3.07 7.63 38.07
C ALA A 118 2.17 7.37 39.28
N GLN A 119 1.82 6.11 39.51
CA GLN A 119 1.32 5.71 40.82
C GLN A 119 2.45 6.02 41.76
N PRO A 120 2.24 6.92 42.75
CA PRO A 120 3.15 7.01 43.85
C PRO A 120 3.02 5.66 44.56
N THR A 121 3.98 4.79 44.33
CA THR A 121 4.17 3.60 45.16
C THR A 121 4.42 4.14 46.56
N GLY A 122 3.36 4.16 47.36
CA GLY A 122 3.44 4.44 48.78
C GLY A 122 4.16 3.30 49.47
N ALA A 123 5.47 3.26 49.30
CA ALA A 123 6.35 2.66 50.25
C ALA A 123 6.70 3.77 51.24
N GLY A 124 5.88 3.85 52.26
CA GLY A 124 6.22 4.62 53.45
C GLY A 124 7.52 4.13 54.02
N SER A 125 8.58 4.79 53.68
CA SER A 125 9.79 4.84 54.45
C SER A 125 9.91 6.28 54.95
N THR A 126 9.12 6.60 55.94
CA THR A 126 9.43 7.69 56.85
C THR A 126 10.72 7.29 57.56
N SER A 127 11.83 7.62 56.93
CA SER A 127 13.09 7.72 57.66
C SER A 127 12.89 8.85 58.67
N LYS A 128 12.49 8.48 59.90
CA LYS A 128 12.67 9.34 61.05
C LYS A 128 14.17 9.53 61.20
N ILE A 129 14.69 10.59 60.60
CA ILE A 129 15.98 11.14 61.04
C ILE A 129 15.73 11.59 62.44
N GLY A 130 16.13 10.73 63.39
CA GLY A 130 15.97 10.99 64.78
C GLY A 130 16.70 12.29 65.15
N GLU A 131 16.04 13.09 65.99
CA GLU A 131 16.55 14.35 66.60
C GLU A 131 17.94 14.22 67.24
N GLU A 132 18.41 13.00 67.41
CA GLU A 132 19.76 12.72 67.94
C GLU A 132 20.90 12.99 66.95
N ALA A 133 20.68 12.99 65.66
CA ALA A 133 21.75 13.27 64.68
C ALA A 133 22.17 14.74 64.67
N ILE A 134 21.34 15.65 65.22
CA ILE A 134 21.63 17.10 65.24
C ILE A 134 22.45 17.50 66.44
N ARG A 135 22.53 16.67 67.48
CA ARG A 135 23.28 17.01 68.70
C ARG A 135 24.78 16.77 68.62
N HIS A 136 25.29 16.19 67.55
CA HIS A 136 26.71 15.85 67.40
C HIS A 136 27.52 16.87 66.60
N ILE A 137 26.89 17.93 66.15
CA ILE A 137 27.59 19.04 65.49
C ILE A 137 27.87 20.08 66.62
N GLN A 138 28.87 19.81 67.42
CA GLN A 138 29.41 20.84 68.29
C GLN A 138 30.24 21.79 67.41
N PRO A 139 29.94 23.08 67.44
CA PRO A 139 30.86 24.05 66.81
C PRO A 139 32.14 24.07 67.67
N MET A 140 33.25 23.75 67.02
CA MET A 140 34.57 24.04 67.61
C MET A 140 34.67 25.55 67.78
N SER A 141 34.64 25.94 69.00
CA SER A 141 35.04 27.27 69.45
C SER A 141 36.50 27.47 69.10
N ILE A 142 36.79 28.39 68.22
CA ILE A 142 38.15 28.91 68.01
C ILE A 142 38.33 29.93 69.10
N GLY A 143 39.01 29.49 70.17
CA GLY A 143 39.50 30.38 71.19
C GLY A 143 40.98 30.62 70.95
N ASP A 144 41.35 31.89 71.02
CA ASP A 144 42.65 32.56 71.20
C ASP A 144 43.90 31.84 70.73
#